data_4251fed11d96570b6cb0bc7153c2eed7
#
_entry.id   4251fed11d96570b6cb0bc7153c2eed7
#
_cell.length_a   1.000
_cell.length_b   1.000
_cell.length_c   1.000
_cell.angle_alpha   90.00
_cell.angle_beta   90.00
_cell.angle_gamma   90.00
#
_symmetry.space_group_name_H-M   'P 1'
#
loop_
_entity.id
_entity.type
_entity.pdbx_description
1 polymer ?
#
loop_
_entity_poly.entity_id
_entity_poly.type
_entity_poly.pdbx_seq_one_letter_code
_entity_poly.pdbx_strand_id
1 'polypeptide(L)'
;FIGLLLVWLGPRLEIFDLHVIETIALHVLKAKIHVILVSAMVAGWLMGLLSWLLASVRDTISQIVIIFLITSVLSFASLHHSIIGNIEVFTGMISSDKVHLIDYLSFQSTALLGNAFGGAIFVALLKYRAFVFNIGK
;
A
#
# COMPACT_ATOMS: atom_id res chain seq x y z
N PHE A 1 12.12 7.63 8.65
CA PHE A 1 12.54 7.46 10.07
C PHE A 1 12.32 6.01 10.54
N ILE A 2 11.10 5.48 10.46
CA ILE A 2 10.77 4.11 10.91
C ILE A 2 11.63 3.06 10.21
N GLY A 3 11.79 3.13 8.88
CA GLY A 3 12.63 2.21 8.12
C GLY A 3 14.09 2.19 8.57
N LEU A 4 14.67 3.39 8.84
CA LEU A 4 16.03 3.51 9.39
C LEU A 4 16.13 2.87 10.79
N LEU A 5 15.14 3.11 11.62
CA LEU A 5 15.09 2.53 12.97
C LEU A 5 15.03 1.01 12.93
N LEU A 6 14.19 0.45 12.04
CA LEU A 6 14.06 -1.00 11.84
C LEU A 6 15.39 -1.63 11.40
N VAL A 7 16.04 -1.07 10.37
CA VAL A 7 17.34 -1.59 9.87
C VAL A 7 18.44 -1.47 10.91
N TRP A 8 18.40 -0.44 11.77
CA TRP A 8 19.40 -0.26 12.81
C TRP A 8 19.19 -1.15 14.04
N LEU A 9 17.94 -1.30 14.51
CA LEU A 9 17.60 -2.06 15.72
C LEU A 9 17.38 -3.55 15.44
N GLY A 10 16.70 -3.90 14.36
CA GLY A 10 16.24 -5.25 14.10
C GLY A 10 17.35 -6.31 14.16
N PRO A 11 18.45 -6.15 13.43
CA PRO A 11 19.57 -7.10 13.48
C PRO A 11 20.30 -7.11 14.82
N ARG A 12 20.39 -5.94 15.49
CA ARG A 12 21.06 -5.84 16.81
C ARG A 12 20.30 -6.52 17.93
N LEU A 13 18.98 -6.56 17.81
CA LEU A 13 18.09 -7.23 18.75
C LEU A 13 17.71 -8.66 18.30
N GLU A 14 18.36 -9.16 17.24
CA GLU A 14 18.11 -10.49 16.68
C GLU A 14 16.64 -10.74 16.33
N ILE A 15 15.89 -9.66 16.01
CA ILE A 15 14.47 -9.75 15.62
C ILE A 15 14.34 -10.31 14.20
N PHE A 16 15.24 -9.92 13.30
CA PHE A 16 15.32 -10.43 11.92
C PHE A 16 16.71 -10.21 11.33
N ASP A 17 17.03 -10.98 10.28
CA ASP A 17 18.25 -10.84 9.49
C ASP A 17 18.06 -9.80 8.37
N LEU A 18 19.12 -9.05 8.05
CA LEU A 18 19.11 -8.10 6.91
C LEU A 18 18.82 -8.79 5.58
N HIS A 19 19.20 -10.05 5.43
CA HIS A 19 18.87 -10.84 4.24
C HIS A 19 17.36 -11.00 4.02
N VAL A 20 16.56 -11.05 5.08
CA VAL A 20 15.10 -11.09 4.98
C VAL A 20 14.56 -9.81 4.36
N ILE A 21 15.08 -8.65 4.81
CA ILE A 21 14.69 -7.33 4.26
C ILE A 21 15.06 -7.24 2.76
N GLU A 22 16.26 -7.65 2.39
CA GLU A 22 16.69 -7.69 0.99
C GLU A 22 15.75 -8.56 0.15
N THR A 23 15.42 -9.76 0.64
CA THR A 23 14.54 -10.69 -0.07
C THR A 23 13.14 -10.10 -0.29
N ILE A 24 12.57 -9.44 0.73
CA ILE A 24 11.28 -8.77 0.62
C ILE A 24 11.33 -7.65 -0.41
N ALA A 25 12.33 -6.78 -0.35
CA ALA A 25 12.47 -5.66 -1.27
C ALA A 25 12.62 -6.14 -2.74
N LEU A 26 13.46 -7.14 -2.98
CA LEU A 26 13.63 -7.72 -4.31
C LEU A 26 12.36 -8.41 -4.80
N HIS A 27 11.58 -9.04 -3.92
CA HIS A 27 10.29 -9.62 -4.28
C HIS A 27 9.30 -8.56 -4.75
N VAL A 28 9.20 -7.44 -4.03
CA VAL A 28 8.34 -6.31 -4.39
C VAL A 28 8.75 -5.70 -5.73
N LEU A 29 10.06 -5.54 -5.97
CA LEU A 29 10.61 -4.95 -7.19
C LEU A 29 10.56 -5.88 -8.40
N LYS A 30 10.30 -7.18 -8.23
CA LYS A 30 10.26 -8.16 -9.32
C LYS A 30 9.14 -7.88 -10.33
N ALA A 31 8.08 -7.21 -9.92
CA ALA A 31 6.95 -6.91 -10.77
C ALA A 31 7.31 -5.84 -11.82
N LYS A 32 6.78 -6.00 -13.03
CA LYS A 32 6.93 -4.98 -14.09
C LYS A 32 6.18 -3.69 -13.70
N ILE A 33 6.67 -2.55 -14.14
CA ILE A 33 6.16 -1.22 -13.75
C ILE A 33 4.65 -1.04 -14.00
N HIS A 34 4.14 -1.57 -15.13
CA HIS A 34 2.71 -1.51 -15.42
C HIS A 34 1.88 -2.41 -14.48
N VAL A 35 2.46 -3.53 -14.00
CA VAL A 35 1.81 -4.40 -13.01
C VAL A 35 1.76 -3.70 -11.66
N ILE A 36 2.86 -3.04 -11.26
CA ILE A 36 2.90 -2.20 -10.04
C ILE A 36 1.84 -1.12 -10.12
N LEU A 37 1.72 -0.42 -11.26
CA LEU A 37 0.75 0.65 -11.44
C LEU A 37 -0.68 0.16 -11.29
N VAL A 38 -1.08 -0.89 -12.03
CA VAL A 38 -2.45 -1.43 -11.98
C VAL A 38 -2.76 -2.02 -10.60
N SER A 39 -1.84 -2.76 -10.02
CA SER A 39 -1.95 -3.32 -8.66
C SER A 39 -2.11 -2.20 -7.62
N ALA A 40 -1.34 -1.13 -7.74
CA ALA A 40 -1.46 0.04 -6.87
C ALA A 40 -2.79 0.79 -7.06
N MET A 41 -3.33 0.86 -8.29
CA MET A 41 -4.67 1.43 -8.51
C MET A 41 -5.75 0.63 -7.78
N VAL A 42 -5.70 -0.71 -7.84
CA VAL A 42 -6.63 -1.56 -7.11
C VAL A 42 -6.46 -1.39 -5.60
N ALA A 43 -5.22 -1.32 -5.11
CA ALA A 43 -4.93 -1.05 -3.69
C ALA A 43 -5.50 0.31 -3.25
N GLY A 44 -5.30 1.36 -4.04
CA GLY A 44 -5.87 2.70 -3.78
C GLY A 44 -7.40 2.70 -3.74
N TRP A 45 -8.03 1.97 -4.64
CA TRP A 45 -9.48 1.76 -4.62
C TRP A 45 -9.95 1.08 -3.33
N LEU A 46 -9.31 -0.02 -2.92
CA LEU A 46 -9.65 -0.73 -1.68
C LEU A 46 -9.44 0.14 -0.44
N MET A 47 -8.41 0.98 -0.41
CA MET A 47 -8.20 1.94 0.68
C MET A 47 -9.26 3.05 0.69
N GLY A 48 -9.71 3.50 -0.48
CA GLY A 48 -10.87 4.39 -0.60
C GLY A 48 -12.15 3.74 -0.07
N LEU A 49 -12.41 2.49 -0.44
CA LEU A 49 -13.52 1.68 0.08
C LEU A 49 -13.43 1.51 1.61
N LEU A 50 -12.24 1.17 2.13
CA LEU A 50 -12.00 1.06 3.56
C LEU A 50 -12.38 2.34 4.29
N SER A 51 -11.88 3.48 3.82
CA SER A 51 -12.18 4.79 4.43
C SER A 51 -13.67 5.09 4.43
N TRP A 52 -14.37 4.77 3.35
CA TRP A 52 -15.81 4.98 3.25
C TRP A 52 -16.61 4.05 4.18
N LEU A 53 -16.25 2.77 4.25
CA LEU A 53 -16.91 1.81 5.15
C LEU A 53 -16.69 2.19 6.62
N LEU A 54 -15.48 2.59 7.01
CA LEU A 54 -15.18 3.04 8.38
C LEU A 54 -15.97 4.29 8.78
N ALA A 55 -16.19 5.21 7.84
CA ALA A 55 -17.03 6.38 8.07
C ALA A 55 -18.52 6.05 8.22
N SER A 56 -18.95 4.89 7.70
CA SER A 56 -20.36 4.45 7.70
C SER A 56 -20.75 3.67 8.96
N VAL A 57 -19.79 3.17 9.73
CA VAL A 57 -20.03 2.38 10.97
C VAL A 57 -19.47 3.08 12.19
N ARG A 58 -20.15 2.92 13.34
CA ARG A 58 -19.78 3.58 14.59
C ARG A 58 -19.26 2.61 15.66
N ASP A 59 -19.60 1.33 15.55
CA ASP A 59 -19.18 0.34 16.53
C ASP A 59 -17.76 -0.19 16.23
N THR A 60 -16.98 -0.39 17.28
CA THR A 60 -15.56 -0.78 17.19
C THR A 60 -15.37 -2.16 16.58
N ILE A 61 -16.28 -3.10 16.83
CA ILE A 61 -16.15 -4.49 16.34
C ILE A 61 -16.29 -4.50 14.82
N SER A 62 -17.32 -3.82 14.28
CA SER A 62 -17.51 -3.71 12.83
C SER A 62 -16.32 -3.01 12.17
N GLN A 63 -15.75 -1.96 12.79
CA GLN A 63 -14.54 -1.31 12.28
C GLN A 63 -13.36 -2.27 12.22
N ILE A 64 -13.11 -3.06 13.28
CA ILE A 64 -12.03 -4.06 13.31
C ILE A 64 -12.22 -5.10 12.21
N VAL A 65 -13.43 -5.64 12.05
CA VAL A 65 -13.75 -6.64 11.03
C VAL A 65 -13.52 -6.06 9.62
N ILE A 66 -13.98 -4.84 9.35
CA ILE A 66 -13.79 -4.18 8.04
C ILE A 66 -12.30 -3.98 7.74
N ILE A 67 -11.53 -3.47 8.71
CA ILE A 67 -10.08 -3.30 8.57
C ILE A 67 -9.43 -4.65 8.27
N PHE A 68 -9.74 -5.67 9.07
CA PHE A 68 -9.17 -7.00 8.91
C PHE A 68 -9.46 -7.58 7.53
N LEU A 69 -10.70 -7.50 7.05
CA LEU A 69 -11.09 -8.04 5.75
C LEU A 69 -10.37 -7.32 4.60
N ILE A 70 -10.41 -5.99 4.57
CA ILE A 70 -9.80 -5.22 3.47
C ILE A 70 -8.27 -5.36 3.47
N THR A 71 -7.63 -5.29 4.64
CA THR A 71 -6.17 -5.46 4.71
C THR A 71 -5.73 -6.88 4.41
N SER A 72 -6.53 -7.89 4.76
CA SER A 72 -6.28 -9.28 4.35
C SER A 72 -6.35 -9.44 2.84
N VAL A 73 -7.34 -8.87 2.17
CA VAL A 73 -7.44 -8.90 0.70
C VAL A 73 -6.23 -8.24 0.06
N LEU A 74 -5.80 -7.05 0.55
CA LEU A 74 -4.61 -6.36 0.08
C LEU A 74 -3.36 -7.25 0.17
N SER A 75 -3.19 -7.92 1.31
CA SER A 75 -2.04 -8.77 1.60
C SER A 75 -2.05 -10.06 0.77
N PHE A 76 -3.16 -10.79 0.74
CA PHE A 76 -3.29 -12.04 -0.04
C PHE A 76 -3.15 -11.83 -1.54
N ALA A 77 -3.65 -10.71 -2.06
CA ALA A 77 -3.51 -10.36 -3.46
C ALA A 77 -2.14 -9.75 -3.80
N SER A 78 -1.23 -9.62 -2.83
CA SER A 78 0.08 -8.99 -2.99
C SER A 78 0.00 -7.63 -3.68
N LEU A 79 -0.99 -6.81 -3.32
CA LEU A 79 -1.22 -5.53 -3.96
C LEU A 79 -0.17 -4.49 -3.52
N HIS A 80 0.37 -3.77 -4.49
CA HIS A 80 1.40 -2.76 -4.23
C HIS A 80 0.78 -1.52 -3.57
N HIS A 81 1.15 -1.31 -2.31
CA HIS A 81 0.71 -0.16 -1.54
C HIS A 81 1.88 0.80 -1.30
N SER A 82 1.72 2.07 -1.63
CA SER A 82 2.79 3.06 -1.57
C SER A 82 3.39 3.25 -0.18
N ILE A 83 2.62 3.08 0.89
CA ILE A 83 3.12 3.24 2.27
C ILE A 83 3.89 2.01 2.73
N ILE A 84 3.33 0.82 2.58
CA ILE A 84 3.96 -0.45 3.00
C ILE A 84 5.17 -0.72 2.12
N GLY A 85 5.00 -0.69 0.80
CA GLY A 85 6.08 -0.90 -0.16
C GLY A 85 7.20 0.13 -0.05
N ASN A 86 6.89 1.38 0.39
CA ASN A 86 7.93 2.35 0.72
C ASN A 86 8.86 1.81 1.82
N ILE A 87 8.30 1.30 2.91
CA ILE A 87 9.12 0.76 4.01
C ILE A 87 9.94 -0.43 3.51
N GLU A 88 9.32 -1.35 2.79
CA GLU A 88 9.96 -2.57 2.28
C GLU A 88 11.12 -2.26 1.32
N VAL A 89 10.88 -1.45 0.28
CA VAL A 89 11.89 -1.14 -0.74
C VAL A 89 12.94 -0.17 -0.20
N PHE A 90 12.54 0.83 0.61
CA PHE A 90 13.48 1.77 1.21
C PHE A 90 14.44 1.06 2.19
N THR A 91 13.91 0.18 3.05
CA THR A 91 14.76 -0.59 3.96
C THR A 91 15.69 -1.54 3.20
N GLY A 92 15.22 -2.17 2.12
CA GLY A 92 16.06 -2.96 1.22
C GLY A 92 17.18 -2.14 0.58
N MET A 93 16.89 -0.91 0.13
CA MET A 93 17.86 -0.01 -0.48
C MET A 93 18.98 0.39 0.50
N ILE A 94 18.66 0.62 1.78
CA ILE A 94 19.67 1.01 2.78
C ILE A 94 20.41 -0.17 3.41
N SER A 95 19.93 -1.40 3.23
CA SER A 95 20.51 -2.60 3.82
C SER A 95 21.23 -3.52 2.82
N SER A 96 21.11 -3.26 1.50
CA SER A 96 21.65 -4.12 0.45
C SER A 96 22.08 -3.31 -0.78
N ASP A 97 23.22 -3.68 -1.35
CA ASP A 97 23.74 -3.10 -2.59
C ASP A 97 22.97 -3.54 -3.85
N LYS A 98 22.03 -4.49 -3.72
CA LYS A 98 21.24 -5.00 -4.86
C LYS A 98 20.02 -4.14 -5.18
N VAL A 99 19.61 -3.25 -4.28
CA VAL A 99 18.47 -2.34 -4.46
C VAL A 99 19.00 -0.93 -4.58
N HIS A 100 18.88 -0.34 -5.77
CA HIS A 100 19.40 0.99 -6.05
C HIS A 100 18.36 2.08 -5.82
N LEU A 101 18.83 3.31 -5.66
CA LEU A 101 17.96 4.49 -5.51
C LEU A 101 16.96 4.63 -6.67
N ILE A 102 17.37 4.30 -7.90
CA ILE A 102 16.51 4.38 -9.07
C ILE A 102 15.34 3.37 -9.00
N ASP A 103 15.59 2.18 -8.46
CA ASP A 103 14.56 1.15 -8.27
C ASP A 103 13.53 1.63 -7.24
N TYR A 104 14.01 2.18 -6.11
CA TYR A 104 13.16 2.76 -5.09
C TYR A 104 12.31 3.92 -5.64
N LEU A 105 12.91 4.89 -6.33
CA LEU A 105 12.20 6.04 -6.89
C LEU A 105 11.17 5.62 -7.95
N SER A 106 11.53 4.68 -8.81
CA SER A 106 10.64 4.11 -9.83
C SER A 106 9.43 3.41 -9.21
N PHE A 107 9.69 2.54 -8.22
CA PHE A 107 8.64 1.86 -7.48
C PHE A 107 7.73 2.86 -6.75
N GLN A 108 8.32 3.74 -5.95
CA GLN A 108 7.58 4.65 -5.08
C GLN A 108 6.72 5.63 -5.88
N SER A 109 7.25 6.22 -6.95
CA SER A 109 6.46 7.12 -7.81
C SER A 109 5.30 6.38 -8.49
N THR A 110 5.54 5.19 -9.02
CA THR A 110 4.52 4.38 -9.68
C THR A 110 3.42 3.94 -8.70
N ALA A 111 3.82 3.44 -7.52
CA ALA A 111 2.87 3.01 -6.50
C ALA A 111 2.05 4.18 -5.94
N LEU A 112 2.68 5.34 -5.72
CA LEU A 112 2.01 6.55 -5.25
C LEU A 112 0.97 7.05 -6.26
N LEU A 113 1.35 7.15 -7.54
CA LEU A 113 0.44 7.55 -8.62
C LEU A 113 -0.72 6.56 -8.77
N GLY A 114 -0.43 5.26 -8.75
CA GLY A 114 -1.46 4.22 -8.82
C GLY A 114 -2.45 4.32 -7.65
N ASN A 115 -1.97 4.39 -6.41
CA ASN A 115 -2.83 4.52 -5.23
C ASN A 115 -3.68 5.79 -5.26
N ALA A 116 -3.08 6.94 -5.62
CA ALA A 116 -3.80 8.21 -5.72
C ALA A 116 -4.90 8.15 -6.79
N PHE A 117 -4.59 7.61 -7.96
CA PHE A 117 -5.53 7.49 -9.07
C PHE A 117 -6.67 6.52 -8.73
N GLY A 118 -6.37 5.35 -8.16
CA GLY A 118 -7.38 4.38 -7.73
C GLY A 118 -8.32 4.92 -6.67
N GLY A 119 -7.78 5.60 -5.66
CA GLY A 119 -8.57 6.27 -4.62
C GLY A 119 -9.44 7.41 -5.17
N ALA A 120 -8.90 8.21 -6.09
CA ALA A 120 -9.64 9.30 -6.73
C ALA A 120 -10.81 8.79 -7.58
N ILE A 121 -10.63 7.73 -8.38
CA ILE A 121 -11.71 7.09 -9.15
C ILE A 121 -12.80 6.59 -8.21
N PHE A 122 -12.44 5.91 -7.11
CA PHE A 122 -13.41 5.41 -6.15
C PHE A 122 -14.28 6.54 -5.59
N VAL A 123 -13.66 7.63 -5.12
CA VAL A 123 -14.37 8.79 -4.58
C VAL A 123 -15.23 9.47 -5.66
N ALA A 124 -14.74 9.59 -6.89
CA ALA A 124 -15.49 10.18 -8.00
C ALA A 124 -16.76 9.39 -8.32
N LEU A 125 -16.67 8.05 -8.37
CA LEU A 125 -17.81 7.16 -8.62
C LEU A 125 -18.86 7.26 -7.50
N LEU A 126 -18.44 7.31 -6.25
CA LEU A 126 -19.36 7.49 -5.11
C LEU A 126 -20.08 8.82 -5.17
N LYS A 127 -19.37 9.92 -5.43
CA LYS A 127 -19.96 11.26 -5.54
C LYS A 127 -20.90 11.37 -6.73
N TYR A 128 -20.54 10.81 -7.87
CA TYR A 128 -21.39 10.78 -9.05
C TYR A 128 -22.74 10.11 -8.75
N ARG A 129 -22.71 8.94 -8.11
CA ARG A 129 -23.95 8.22 -7.74
C ARG A 129 -24.81 9.03 -6.77
N ALA A 130 -24.21 9.65 -5.73
CA ALA A 130 -24.92 10.50 -4.78
C ALA A 130 -25.54 11.72 -5.48
N PHE A 131 -24.84 12.31 -6.44
CA PHE A 131 -25.33 13.45 -7.20
C PHE A 131 -26.54 13.08 -8.09
N VAL A 132 -26.46 11.98 -8.83
CA VAL A 132 -27.54 11.50 -9.69
C VAL A 132 -28.81 11.16 -8.90
N PHE A 133 -28.67 10.56 -7.71
CA PHE A 133 -29.83 10.25 -6.85
C PHE A 133 -30.48 11.50 -6.23
N ASN A 134 -29.73 12.59 -6.04
CA ASN A 134 -30.27 13.83 -5.47
C ASN A 134 -30.94 14.75 -6.52
N ILE A 135 -30.63 14.60 -7.80
CA ILE A 135 -31.29 15.38 -8.87
C ILE A 135 -32.68 14.79 -9.20
N GLY A 136 -32.93 13.53 -8.86
CA GLY A 136 -34.20 12.85 -9.12
C GLY A 136 -35.24 13.00 -8.00
N LYS A 137 -34.98 13.84 -6.99
CA LYS A 137 -35.92 14.23 -5.95
C LYS A 137 -36.17 15.73 -6.01
#